data_8b8b24d207de03da965dc3becf80496f
#
_entry.id   8b8b24d207de03da965dc3becf80496f
#
_cell.length_a   1.000
_cell.length_b   1.000
_cell.length_c   1.000
_cell.angle_alpha   90.00
_cell.angle_beta   90.00
_cell.angle_gamma   90.00
#
_symmetry.space_group_name_H-M   'P 1'
#
loop_
_entity.id
_entity.type
_entity.pdbx_description
1 polymer ?
#
loop_
_entity_poly.entity_id
_entity_poly.type
_entity_poly.pdbx_seq_one_letter_code
_entity_poly.pdbx_strand_id
1 'polypeptide(L)'
;MQQKENTVPIIEPVARELLLAELTPARKMRNTHRAGNEIYIFSAAECPSLMREVGRLREAAFRGAGGGTGQEVDIDEEDLAGDGYYQLIVWDPSAQEIVGGYRFIVCTTPNPRHLSTEHYFRFSERFRRKFLPRTIEL
;
A
#
# COMPACT_ATOMS: atom_id res chain seq x y z
N MET A 1 18.80 7.53 -27.42
CA MET A 1 17.36 7.96 -27.53
C MET A 1 16.64 7.36 -26.34
N GLN A 2 16.35 8.16 -25.34
CA GLN A 2 15.45 7.73 -24.28
C GLN A 2 14.06 7.65 -24.88
N GLN A 3 13.48 6.44 -24.89
CA GLN A 3 12.07 6.26 -25.15
C GLN A 3 11.33 7.12 -24.10
N LYS A 4 10.61 8.13 -24.54
CA LYS A 4 9.54 8.74 -23.75
C LYS A 4 8.51 7.64 -23.55
N GLU A 5 8.62 6.92 -22.43
CA GLU A 5 7.54 6.08 -21.98
C GLU A 5 6.28 6.95 -21.95
N ASN A 6 5.21 6.42 -22.52
CA ASN A 6 3.92 7.09 -22.60
C ASN A 6 3.37 7.21 -21.18
N THR A 7 3.77 8.26 -20.48
CA THR A 7 3.33 8.54 -19.12
C THR A 7 1.91 9.06 -19.15
N VAL A 8 1.00 8.33 -18.55
CA VAL A 8 -0.41 8.71 -18.43
C VAL A 8 -0.58 9.73 -17.30
N PRO A 9 -1.48 10.71 -17.39
CA PRO A 9 -1.79 11.60 -16.28
C PRO A 9 -2.25 10.83 -15.04
N ILE A 10 -1.79 11.28 -13.86
CA ILE A 10 -2.26 10.75 -12.59
C ILE A 10 -3.71 11.16 -12.39
N ILE A 11 -4.52 10.30 -11.79
CA ILE A 11 -5.93 10.62 -11.49
C ILE A 11 -6.05 11.83 -10.57
N GLU A 12 -7.22 12.47 -10.61
CA GLU A 12 -7.57 13.48 -9.61
C GLU A 12 -7.70 12.86 -8.20
N PRO A 13 -7.53 13.67 -7.15
CA PRO A 13 -7.75 13.20 -5.78
C PRO A 13 -9.13 12.54 -5.61
N VAL A 14 -9.15 11.40 -4.93
CA VAL A 14 -10.41 10.71 -4.62
C VAL A 14 -11.25 11.58 -3.67
N ALA A 15 -12.56 11.63 -3.89
CA ALA A 15 -13.47 12.44 -3.10
C ALA A 15 -13.38 12.07 -1.60
N ARG A 16 -13.25 13.08 -0.75
CA ARG A 16 -13.08 12.91 0.71
C ARG A 16 -14.20 12.11 1.36
N GLU A 17 -15.42 12.31 0.90
CA GLU A 17 -16.60 11.58 1.39
C GLU A 17 -16.46 10.06 1.21
N LEU A 18 -15.85 9.62 0.10
CA LEU A 18 -15.60 8.21 -0.17
C LEU A 18 -14.52 7.66 0.77
N LEU A 19 -13.46 8.44 1.03
CA LEU A 19 -12.41 8.05 1.96
C LEU A 19 -12.96 7.94 3.39
N LEU A 20 -13.70 8.95 3.84
CA LEU A 20 -14.28 8.97 5.18
C LEU A 20 -15.26 7.82 5.41
N ALA A 21 -16.02 7.43 4.39
CA ALA A 21 -16.95 6.30 4.47
C ALA A 21 -16.23 4.95 4.73
N GLU A 22 -14.99 4.81 4.26
CA GLU A 22 -14.18 3.61 4.46
C GLU A 22 -13.34 3.63 5.74
N LEU A 23 -13.10 4.81 6.33
CA LEU A 23 -12.33 4.98 7.57
C LEU A 23 -13.20 4.67 8.81
N THR A 24 -13.59 3.42 8.94
CA THR A 24 -14.43 2.96 10.06
C THR A 24 -13.62 2.72 11.33
N PRO A 25 -14.23 2.80 12.53
CA PRO A 25 -13.53 2.49 13.79
C PRO A 25 -12.90 1.11 13.83
N ALA A 26 -13.50 0.12 13.16
CA ALA A 26 -12.98 -1.25 13.11
C ALA A 26 -11.64 -1.35 12.36
N ARG A 27 -11.34 -0.42 11.48
CA ARG A 27 -10.07 -0.36 10.72
C ARG A 27 -9.02 0.51 11.39
N LYS A 28 -9.43 1.34 12.33
CA LYS A 28 -8.51 2.18 13.09
C LYS A 28 -7.68 1.34 14.06
N MET A 29 -6.37 1.42 13.93
CA MET A 29 -5.44 0.73 14.81
C MET A 29 -5.16 1.52 16.07
N ARG A 30 -4.79 2.79 15.92
CA ARG A 30 -4.44 3.69 17.02
C ARG A 30 -4.24 5.13 16.52
N ASN A 31 -4.10 6.03 17.45
CA ASN A 31 -3.57 7.37 17.18
C ASN A 31 -2.04 7.32 17.13
N THR A 32 -1.45 8.25 16.39
CA THR A 32 0.01 8.46 16.43
C THR A 32 0.42 9.10 17.75
N HIS A 33 1.67 8.92 18.16
CA HIS A 33 2.18 9.57 19.38
C HIS A 33 2.32 11.09 19.27
N ARG A 34 2.48 11.57 18.05
CA ARG A 34 2.66 12.99 17.74
C ARG A 34 1.77 13.39 16.57
N ALA A 35 1.57 14.68 16.40
CA ALA A 35 0.84 15.31 15.30
C ALA A 35 -0.67 15.05 15.25
N GLY A 36 -1.25 14.30 16.18
CA GLY A 36 -2.70 14.07 16.23
C GLY A 36 -3.26 13.27 15.06
N ASN A 37 -2.45 12.46 14.41
CA ASN A 37 -2.85 11.63 13.29
C ASN A 37 -3.41 10.27 13.74
N GLU A 38 -4.03 9.57 12.83
CA GLU A 38 -4.64 8.26 13.07
C GLU A 38 -4.05 7.21 12.12
N ILE A 39 -3.89 5.98 12.62
CA ILE A 39 -3.39 4.85 11.83
C ILE A 39 -4.54 3.92 11.52
N TYR A 40 -4.70 3.60 10.23
CA TYR A 40 -5.69 2.64 9.73
C TYR A 40 -5.01 1.51 8.97
N ILE A 41 -5.60 0.32 9.06
CA ILE A 41 -5.18 -0.86 8.29
C ILE A 41 -6.38 -1.39 7.53
N PHE A 42 -6.18 -1.70 6.25
CA PHE A 42 -7.23 -2.23 5.38
C PHE A 42 -6.64 -3.06 4.23
N SER A 43 -7.48 -3.85 3.60
CA SER A 43 -7.18 -4.50 2.33
C SER A 43 -7.85 -3.75 1.17
N ALA A 44 -7.30 -3.91 -0.03
CA ALA A 44 -7.84 -3.28 -1.23
C ALA A 44 -9.31 -3.66 -1.50
N ALA A 45 -9.68 -4.91 -1.23
CA ALA A 45 -11.04 -5.40 -1.40
C ALA A 45 -12.05 -4.72 -0.47
N GLU A 46 -11.63 -4.44 0.77
CA GLU A 46 -12.48 -3.79 1.78
C GLU A 46 -12.65 -2.29 1.53
N CYS A 47 -11.60 -1.65 1.03
CA CYS A 47 -11.51 -0.20 0.91
C CYS A 47 -11.02 0.23 -0.47
N PRO A 48 -11.83 0.07 -1.54
CA PRO A 48 -11.39 0.39 -2.89
C PRO A 48 -11.07 1.89 -3.09
N SER A 49 -11.78 2.78 -2.43
CA SER A 49 -11.52 4.23 -2.55
C SER A 49 -10.22 4.64 -1.87
N LEU A 50 -9.97 4.13 -0.65
CA LEU A 50 -8.69 4.33 0.04
C LEU A 50 -7.53 3.72 -0.74
N MET A 51 -7.71 2.53 -1.31
CA MET A 51 -6.68 1.90 -2.14
C MET A 51 -6.36 2.75 -3.37
N ARG A 52 -7.37 3.29 -4.05
CA ARG A 52 -7.18 4.14 -5.21
C ARG A 52 -6.42 5.44 -4.84
N GLU A 53 -6.74 6.05 -3.72
CA GLU A 53 -6.02 7.23 -3.24
C GLU A 53 -4.56 6.91 -2.84
N VAL A 54 -4.31 5.78 -2.21
CA VAL A 54 -2.95 5.28 -1.93
C VAL A 54 -2.18 5.13 -3.24
N GLY A 55 -2.77 4.51 -4.25
CA GLY A 55 -2.14 4.35 -5.57
C GLY A 55 -1.84 5.67 -6.25
N ARG A 56 -2.72 6.65 -6.15
CA ARG A 56 -2.51 8.01 -6.64
C ARG A 56 -1.29 8.67 -5.97
N LEU A 57 -1.24 8.61 -4.65
CA LEU A 57 -0.16 9.22 -3.86
C LEU A 57 1.18 8.55 -4.09
N ARG A 58 1.21 7.22 -4.22
CA ARG A 58 2.42 6.46 -4.59
C ARG A 58 2.96 6.92 -5.94
N GLU A 59 2.10 6.93 -6.96
CA GLU A 59 2.53 7.34 -8.29
C GLU A 59 3.03 8.78 -8.31
N ALA A 60 2.35 9.70 -7.63
CA ALA A 60 2.78 11.09 -7.52
C ALA A 60 4.15 11.20 -6.85
N ALA A 61 4.35 10.51 -5.74
CA ALA A 61 5.61 10.55 -4.99
C ALA A 61 6.78 9.94 -5.77
N PHE A 62 6.60 8.75 -6.34
CA PHE A 62 7.65 8.08 -7.09
C PHE A 62 7.95 8.78 -8.41
N ARG A 63 6.94 9.24 -9.12
CA ARG A 63 7.13 10.01 -10.36
C ARG A 63 7.86 11.31 -10.10
N GLY A 64 7.52 12.02 -9.01
CA GLY A 64 8.23 13.22 -8.58
C GLY A 64 9.69 12.97 -8.22
N ALA A 65 10.05 11.77 -7.79
CA ALA A 65 11.41 11.35 -7.49
C ALA A 65 12.17 10.76 -8.70
N GLY A 66 11.59 10.83 -9.89
CA GLY A 66 12.21 10.33 -11.12
C GLY A 66 11.93 8.85 -11.43
N GLY A 67 11.02 8.21 -10.68
CA GLY A 67 10.56 6.84 -10.91
C GLY A 67 9.08 6.80 -11.29
N GLY A 68 8.35 5.92 -10.64
CA GLY A 68 6.93 5.71 -10.90
C GLY A 68 6.66 4.67 -11.97
N THR A 69 5.40 4.24 -12.07
CA THR A 69 4.93 3.25 -13.05
C THR A 69 4.60 3.87 -14.40
N GLY A 70 4.41 5.18 -14.47
CA GLY A 70 3.89 5.87 -15.63
C GLY A 70 2.39 5.71 -15.83
N GLN A 71 1.72 4.98 -14.95
CA GLN A 71 0.29 4.72 -14.98
C GLN A 71 -0.49 5.78 -14.18
N GLU A 72 -1.81 5.79 -14.31
CA GLU A 72 -2.67 6.75 -13.59
C GLU A 72 -2.66 6.58 -12.07
N VAL A 73 -2.34 5.37 -11.59
CA VAL A 73 -2.13 4.99 -10.18
C VAL A 73 -1.07 3.90 -10.07
N ASP A 74 -0.38 3.84 -8.96
CA ASP A 74 0.54 2.75 -8.62
C ASP A 74 -0.18 1.72 -7.74
N ILE A 75 -0.82 0.77 -8.39
CA ILE A 75 -1.49 -0.39 -7.76
C ILE A 75 -1.09 -1.62 -8.56
N ASP A 76 -0.59 -2.64 -7.89
CA ASP A 76 -0.16 -3.88 -8.52
C ASP A 76 -1.02 -5.10 -8.12
N GLU A 77 -0.66 -6.27 -8.62
CA GLU A 77 -1.39 -7.51 -8.37
C GLU A 77 -1.34 -7.90 -6.89
N GLU A 78 -0.24 -7.64 -6.21
CA GLU A 78 -0.08 -7.91 -4.78
C GLU A 78 -1.04 -7.07 -3.94
N ASP A 79 -1.28 -5.82 -4.31
CA ASP A 79 -2.26 -4.97 -3.64
C ASP A 79 -3.68 -5.51 -3.79
N LEU A 80 -4.02 -6.03 -4.96
CA LEU A 80 -5.39 -6.44 -5.31
C LEU A 80 -5.72 -7.87 -4.92
N ALA A 81 -4.74 -8.69 -4.62
CA ALA A 81 -4.97 -10.07 -4.25
C ALA A 81 -5.64 -10.17 -2.88
N GLY A 82 -6.68 -11.02 -2.77
CA GLY A 82 -7.55 -11.10 -1.60
C GLY A 82 -6.93 -11.72 -0.35
N ASP A 83 -5.71 -12.27 -0.44
CA ASP A 83 -5.08 -13.06 0.62
C ASP A 83 -3.61 -12.66 0.84
N GLY A 84 -3.35 -11.51 1.35
CA GLY A 84 -1.95 -11.23 1.63
C GLY A 84 -1.68 -9.83 2.09
N TYR A 85 -1.45 -8.93 1.16
CA TYR A 85 -1.01 -7.58 1.50
C TYR A 85 -2.13 -6.72 2.06
N TYR A 86 -1.81 -6.07 3.17
CA TYR A 86 -2.60 -5.02 3.77
C TYR A 86 -1.94 -3.67 3.53
N GLN A 87 -2.73 -2.62 3.55
CA GLN A 87 -2.27 -1.24 3.54
C GLN A 87 -2.33 -0.69 4.96
N LEU A 88 -1.25 -0.07 5.41
CA LEU A 88 -1.23 0.76 6.60
C LEU A 88 -1.10 2.20 6.15
N ILE A 89 -2.02 3.05 6.57
CA ILE A 89 -1.99 4.48 6.27
C ILE A 89 -1.98 5.32 7.53
N VAL A 90 -1.38 6.49 7.42
CA VAL A 90 -1.48 7.57 8.41
C VAL A 90 -2.42 8.62 7.85
N TRP A 91 -3.48 8.87 8.57
CA TRP A 91 -4.54 9.82 8.23
C TRP A 91 -4.46 11.07 9.09
N ASP A 92 -4.46 12.23 8.47
CA ASP A 92 -4.61 13.52 9.16
C ASP A 92 -6.10 13.88 9.22
N PRO A 93 -6.75 13.82 10.40
CA PRO A 93 -8.16 14.13 10.51
C PRO A 93 -8.47 15.62 10.32
N SER A 94 -7.49 16.51 10.55
CA SER A 94 -7.67 17.95 10.35
C SER A 94 -7.67 18.33 8.88
N ALA A 95 -6.72 17.82 8.12
CA ALA A 95 -6.62 18.05 6.68
C ALA A 95 -7.53 17.12 5.88
N GLN A 96 -7.99 16.02 6.50
CA GLN A 96 -8.77 14.96 5.85
C GLN A 96 -8.03 14.36 4.65
N GLU A 97 -6.78 13.96 4.88
CA GLU A 97 -5.93 13.38 3.85
C GLU A 97 -4.99 12.31 4.39
N ILE A 98 -4.55 11.42 3.49
CA ILE A 98 -3.49 10.45 3.78
C ILE A 98 -2.15 11.19 3.71
N VAL A 99 -1.37 11.13 4.78
CA VAL A 99 -0.05 11.78 4.87
C VAL A 99 1.11 10.81 4.77
N GLY A 100 0.86 9.51 4.79
CA GLY A 100 1.91 8.50 4.61
C GLY A 100 1.35 7.10 4.75
N GLY A 101 2.19 6.11 4.48
CA GLY A 101 1.82 4.72 4.63
C GLY A 101 2.76 3.76 3.91
N TYR A 102 2.49 2.49 4.07
CA TYR A 102 3.15 1.39 3.36
C TYR A 102 2.23 0.17 3.33
N ARG A 103 2.57 -0.81 2.50
CA ARG A 103 1.89 -2.12 2.52
C ARG A 103 2.72 -3.12 3.28
N PHE A 104 2.07 -4.16 3.80
CA PHE A 104 2.75 -5.23 4.49
C PHE A 104 2.02 -6.56 4.33
N ILE A 105 2.75 -7.64 4.50
CA ILE A 105 2.21 -8.99 4.60
C ILE A 105 2.87 -9.72 5.77
N VAL A 106 2.07 -10.42 6.55
CA VAL A 106 2.54 -11.28 7.63
C VAL A 106 2.74 -12.69 7.09
N CYS A 107 3.97 -13.17 7.09
CA CYS A 107 4.37 -14.44 6.48
C CYS A 107 4.25 -15.63 7.45
N THR A 108 3.16 -15.71 8.21
CA THR A 108 2.98 -16.71 9.29
C THR A 108 2.57 -18.10 8.82
N THR A 109 2.08 -18.23 7.62
CA THR A 109 1.70 -19.54 7.05
C THR A 109 2.55 -19.84 5.83
N PRO A 110 2.77 -21.13 5.51
CA PRO A 110 3.33 -21.49 4.22
C PRO A 110 2.33 -21.05 3.15
N ASN A 111 2.45 -19.81 2.78
CA ASN A 111 1.61 -19.22 1.76
C ASN A 111 2.19 -19.63 0.40
N PRO A 112 1.43 -20.29 -0.48
CA PRO A 112 1.87 -20.61 -1.83
C PRO A 112 2.07 -19.35 -2.68
N ARG A 113 1.65 -18.20 -2.18
CA ARG A 113 1.78 -16.92 -2.84
C ARG A 113 3.22 -16.44 -2.83
N HIS A 114 3.68 -15.92 -3.97
CA HIS A 114 4.96 -15.24 -4.07
C HIS A 114 4.92 -13.87 -3.40
N LEU A 115 5.92 -13.60 -2.57
CA LEU A 115 6.12 -12.27 -1.99
C LEU A 115 6.73 -11.33 -3.03
N SER A 116 6.53 -10.03 -2.88
CA SER A 116 7.14 -9.01 -3.75
C SER A 116 8.66 -9.18 -3.85
N THR A 117 9.32 -9.48 -2.75
CA THR A 117 10.76 -9.74 -2.70
C THR A 117 11.19 -10.90 -3.61
N GLU A 118 10.34 -11.89 -3.82
CA GLU A 118 10.64 -13.05 -4.66
C GLU A 118 10.68 -12.73 -6.17
N HIS A 119 10.20 -11.57 -6.58
CA HIS A 119 10.41 -11.10 -7.95
C HIS A 119 11.87 -10.77 -8.25
N TYR A 120 12.64 -10.48 -7.20
CA TYR A 120 14.03 -10.04 -7.33
C TYR A 120 15.04 -10.99 -6.69
N PHE A 121 14.63 -11.77 -5.67
CA PHE A 121 15.50 -12.61 -4.87
C PHE A 121 14.89 -13.99 -4.66
N ARG A 122 15.76 -14.98 -4.42
CA ARG A 122 15.37 -16.33 -4.00
C ARG A 122 15.74 -16.51 -2.53
N PHE A 123 14.79 -16.93 -1.74
CA PHE A 123 15.05 -17.32 -0.35
C PHE A 123 15.68 -18.71 -0.29
N SER A 124 16.66 -18.90 0.59
CA SER A 124 17.16 -20.23 0.87
C SER A 124 16.10 -21.08 1.57
N GLU A 125 16.22 -22.41 1.48
CA GLU A 125 15.31 -23.32 2.21
C GLU A 125 15.37 -23.11 3.71
N ARG A 126 16.57 -22.80 4.25
CA ARG A 126 16.74 -22.49 5.67
C ARG A 126 15.93 -21.26 6.07
N PHE A 127 15.97 -20.19 5.25
CA PHE A 127 15.19 -18.99 5.52
C PHE A 127 13.68 -19.27 5.45
N ARG A 128 13.22 -19.94 4.40
CA ARG A 128 11.80 -20.31 4.22
C ARG A 128 11.27 -21.09 5.42
N ARG A 129 12.05 -22.03 5.92
CA ARG A 129 11.62 -22.93 7.01
C ARG A 129 11.70 -22.29 8.39
N LYS A 130 12.77 -21.52 8.66
CA LYS A 130 13.06 -21.03 10.02
C LYS A 130 12.66 -19.60 10.27
N PHE A 131 12.76 -18.74 9.28
CA PHE A 131 12.64 -17.29 9.47
C PHE A 131 11.40 -16.71 8.79
N LEU A 132 11.06 -17.15 7.58
CA LEU A 132 9.92 -16.64 6.85
C LEU A 132 8.60 -16.69 7.64
N PRO A 133 8.27 -17.78 8.39
CA PRO A 133 7.05 -17.83 9.20
C PRO A 133 6.99 -16.82 10.36
N ARG A 134 8.08 -16.10 10.60
CA ARG A 134 8.19 -15.07 11.65
C ARG A 134 8.53 -13.71 11.06
N THR A 135 8.32 -13.55 9.78
CA THR A 135 8.71 -12.35 9.02
C THR A 135 7.46 -11.56 8.62
N ILE A 136 7.62 -10.26 8.60
CA ILE A 136 6.70 -9.33 7.96
C ILE A 136 7.48 -8.70 6.80
N GLU A 137 6.91 -8.74 5.60
CA GLU A 137 7.45 -7.99 4.46
C GLU A 137 6.74 -6.64 4.38
N LEU A 138 7.52 -5.58 4.18
CA LEU A 138 7.05 -4.21 3.98
C LEU A 138 7.26 -3.78 2.53
#